data_ad8b4cd3b9ba8e41f05be14f142880d0
#
_entry.id   ad8b4cd3b9ba8e41f05be14f142880d0
#
_cell.length_a   1.000
_cell.length_b   1.000
_cell.length_c   1.000
_cell.angle_alpha   90.00
_cell.angle_beta   90.00
_cell.angle_gamma   90.00
#
_symmetry.space_group_name_H-M   'P 1'
#
loop_
_entity.id
_entity.type
_entity.pdbx_description
1 polymer ?
#
loop_
_entity_poly.entity_id
_entity_poly.type
_entity_poly.pdbx_seq_one_letter_code
_entity_poly.pdbx_strand_id
1 'polypeptide(L)'
;MPPRNHKDWVKKPKVEYINSLIYSDHSLYEQEQKNIFSKVWVPMCHISEMRNRGDYRTTRIAGKRVIAINVDGKNVQAYYNTNDIDYRTPAGTITYDGWATTEEPLHCEVKHGGMVWVTLDPNPTQSVEEWTCGAFDCIADAIDTEELEVFHYHKAIIDTNYKLWHDTNSEFYHDFMHYFNRVSGFNDEYFARKNIPFDN
;
A
#
# COMPACT_ATOMS: atom_id res chain seq x y z
N MET A 1 -21.03 14.10 -20.09
CA MET A 1 -21.02 12.87 -20.93
C MET A 1 -21.88 11.83 -20.23
N PRO A 2 -22.69 11.02 -20.94
CA PRO A 2 -23.40 9.92 -20.29
C PRO A 2 -22.38 8.91 -19.72
N PRO A 3 -22.71 8.26 -18.58
CA PRO A 3 -21.85 7.26 -17.99
C PRO A 3 -21.60 6.14 -19.00
N ARG A 4 -20.32 5.85 -19.27
CA ARG A 4 -19.95 4.78 -20.19
C ARG A 4 -20.17 3.43 -19.49
N ASN A 5 -20.78 2.51 -20.19
CA ASN A 5 -21.05 1.17 -19.64
C ASN A 5 -19.76 0.32 -19.75
N HIS A 6 -19.11 0.05 -18.63
CA HIS A 6 -17.87 -0.75 -18.57
C HIS A 6 -18.03 -2.15 -19.16
N LYS A 7 -19.24 -2.70 -19.15
CA LYS A 7 -19.52 -4.03 -19.72
C LYS A 7 -19.22 -4.08 -21.24
N ASP A 8 -19.20 -2.92 -21.91
CA ASP A 8 -18.90 -2.86 -23.33
C ASP A 8 -17.38 -2.92 -23.60
N TRP A 9 -16.53 -2.71 -22.62
CA TRP A 9 -15.08 -2.82 -22.76
C TRP A 9 -14.61 -4.27 -22.77
N VAL A 10 -15.30 -5.15 -22.07
CA VAL A 10 -14.97 -6.57 -21.92
C VAL A 10 -15.40 -7.38 -23.14
N LYS A 11 -16.29 -6.86 -23.97
CA LYS A 11 -16.88 -7.59 -25.10
C LYS A 11 -16.04 -7.65 -26.36
N LYS A 12 -14.83 -7.13 -26.37
CA LYS A 12 -14.00 -7.20 -27.57
C LYS A 12 -13.24 -8.51 -27.62
N PRO A 13 -13.42 -9.31 -28.65
CA PRO A 13 -12.93 -10.70 -28.73
C PRO A 13 -11.44 -10.83 -29.09
N LYS A 14 -10.66 -9.76 -29.12
CA LYS A 14 -9.23 -9.82 -29.40
C LYS A 14 -8.44 -9.64 -28.11
N VAL A 15 -7.82 -10.71 -27.68
CA VAL A 15 -6.94 -10.84 -26.50
C VAL A 15 -5.74 -9.86 -26.55
N GLU A 16 -5.45 -9.31 -27.72
CA GLU A 16 -4.29 -8.46 -27.99
C GLU A 16 -4.55 -6.95 -27.78
N TYR A 17 -5.76 -6.56 -27.39
CA TYR A 17 -6.12 -5.15 -27.26
C TYR A 17 -6.73 -4.84 -25.90
N ILE A 18 -6.00 -4.09 -25.12
CA ILE A 18 -6.50 -3.51 -23.87
C ILE A 18 -6.98 -2.08 -24.14
N ASN A 19 -8.22 -1.79 -23.78
CA ASN A 19 -8.76 -0.45 -23.94
C ASN A 19 -8.09 0.50 -22.93
N SER A 20 -7.42 1.54 -23.41
CA SER A 20 -6.71 2.52 -22.57
C SER A 20 -7.61 3.22 -21.55
N LEU A 21 -8.94 3.18 -21.70
CA LEU A 21 -9.89 3.70 -20.75
C LEU A 21 -9.79 3.02 -19.38
N ILE A 22 -9.25 1.80 -19.29
CA ILE A 22 -8.99 1.15 -17.98
C ILE A 22 -8.03 1.95 -17.10
N TYR A 23 -7.15 2.77 -17.70
CA TYR A 23 -6.20 3.62 -16.99
C TYR A 23 -6.70 5.05 -16.75
N SER A 24 -7.66 5.53 -17.54
CA SER A 24 -8.04 6.95 -17.56
C SER A 24 -9.50 7.24 -17.19
N ASP A 25 -10.36 6.22 -17.09
CA ASP A 25 -11.75 6.43 -16.71
C ASP A 25 -11.91 6.54 -15.20
N HIS A 26 -12.25 7.74 -14.75
CA HIS A 26 -12.42 8.04 -13.32
C HIS A 26 -13.55 7.24 -12.67
N SER A 27 -14.60 6.93 -13.41
CA SER A 27 -15.71 6.13 -12.85
C SER A 27 -15.32 4.68 -12.59
N LEU A 28 -14.40 4.14 -13.37
CA LEU A 28 -13.83 2.83 -13.11
C LEU A 28 -12.95 2.86 -11.85
N TYR A 29 -12.12 3.89 -11.72
CA TYR A 29 -11.31 4.06 -10.52
C TYR A 29 -12.17 4.15 -9.25
N GLU A 30 -13.27 4.89 -9.27
CA GLU A 30 -14.21 4.95 -8.13
C GLU A 30 -14.79 3.56 -7.79
N GLN A 31 -15.12 2.77 -8.80
CA GLN A 31 -15.60 1.40 -8.59
C GLN A 31 -14.51 0.49 -8.01
N GLU A 32 -13.28 0.62 -8.45
CA GLU A 32 -12.13 -0.11 -7.89
C GLU A 32 -11.91 0.25 -6.42
N GLN A 33 -11.95 1.54 -6.08
CA GLN A 33 -11.88 1.97 -4.69
C GLN A 33 -12.97 1.32 -3.82
N LYS A 34 -14.19 1.29 -4.32
CA LYS A 34 -15.36 0.75 -3.60
C LYS A 34 -15.38 -0.77 -3.53
N ASN A 35 -15.06 -1.46 -4.61
CA ASN A 35 -15.30 -2.89 -4.74
C ASN A 35 -14.06 -3.75 -4.52
N ILE A 36 -12.88 -3.17 -4.58
CA ILE A 36 -11.59 -3.84 -4.39
C ILE A 36 -10.88 -3.27 -3.17
N PHE A 37 -10.37 -2.05 -3.26
CA PHE A 37 -9.47 -1.49 -2.24
C PHE A 37 -10.11 -1.28 -0.86
N SER A 38 -11.43 -1.14 -0.79
CA SER A 38 -12.15 -1.10 0.49
C SER A 38 -12.39 -2.47 1.12
N LYS A 39 -12.07 -3.56 0.42
CA LYS A 39 -12.38 -4.94 0.88
C LYS A 39 -11.16 -5.84 1.04
N VAL A 40 -10.02 -5.39 0.57
CA VAL A 40 -8.78 -6.15 0.68
C VAL A 40 -8.00 -5.73 1.92
N TRP A 41 -7.10 -6.60 2.39
CA TRP A 41 -6.11 -6.25 3.38
C TRP A 41 -5.02 -5.40 2.75
N VAL A 42 -4.68 -4.29 3.40
CA VAL A 42 -3.68 -3.33 2.93
C VAL A 42 -2.59 -3.20 4.00
N PRO A 43 -1.31 -3.41 3.66
CA PRO A 43 -0.22 -3.13 4.57
C PRO A 43 -0.11 -1.62 4.78
N MET A 44 -0.10 -1.17 6.03
CA MET A 44 -0.17 0.24 6.37
C MET A 44 1.17 0.80 6.87
N CYS A 45 1.82 0.09 7.77
CA CYS A 45 3.07 0.49 8.43
C CYS A 45 3.72 -0.73 9.11
N HIS A 46 4.86 -0.53 9.74
CA HIS A 46 5.51 -1.56 10.54
C HIS A 46 5.41 -1.22 12.03
N ILE A 47 5.27 -2.23 12.88
CA ILE A 47 5.08 -2.03 14.33
C ILE A 47 6.27 -1.30 14.98
N SER A 48 7.49 -1.45 14.46
CA SER A 48 8.68 -0.75 14.96
C SER A 48 8.59 0.77 14.86
N GLU A 49 7.65 1.27 14.06
CA GLU A 49 7.39 2.70 13.90
C GLU A 49 6.46 3.26 14.99
N MET A 50 5.88 2.37 15.81
CA MET A 50 4.90 2.72 16.86
C MET A 50 5.25 1.98 18.15
N ARG A 51 6.40 2.29 18.77
CA ARG A 51 6.94 1.55 19.92
C ARG A 51 6.26 1.87 21.24
N ASN A 52 5.77 3.08 21.38
CA ASN A 52 5.21 3.56 22.64
C ASN A 52 3.69 3.69 22.54
N ARG A 53 3.04 3.62 23.70
CA ARG A 53 1.61 3.92 23.77
C ARG A 53 1.34 5.33 23.23
N GLY A 54 0.37 5.43 22.33
CA GLY A 54 -0.03 6.66 21.67
C GLY A 54 0.73 6.97 20.39
N ASP A 55 1.80 6.23 20.08
CA ASP A 55 2.44 6.36 18.76
C ASP A 55 1.47 5.96 17.66
N TYR A 56 1.47 6.69 16.56
CA TYR A 56 0.54 6.46 15.46
C TYR A 56 1.18 6.56 14.08
N ARG A 57 0.52 5.96 13.11
CA ARG A 57 0.75 6.14 11.68
C ARG A 57 -0.56 6.44 10.97
N THR A 58 -0.50 7.33 9.98
CA THR A 58 -1.66 7.68 9.15
C THR A 58 -1.43 7.33 7.70
N THR A 59 -2.49 6.91 7.02
CA THR A 59 -2.48 6.65 5.57
C THR A 59 -3.85 6.90 4.95
N ARG A 60 -3.96 6.64 3.64
CA ARG A 60 -5.23 6.57 2.94
C ARG A 60 -5.42 5.18 2.36
N ILE A 61 -6.57 4.58 2.62
CA ILE A 61 -7.01 3.31 2.05
C ILE A 61 -8.33 3.56 1.34
N ALA A 62 -8.45 3.20 0.09
CA ALA A 62 -9.64 3.44 -0.74
C ALA A 62 -10.18 4.88 -0.63
N GLY A 63 -9.28 5.87 -0.64
CA GLY A 63 -9.61 7.29 -0.50
C GLY A 63 -10.00 7.73 0.93
N LYS A 64 -10.19 6.81 1.87
CA LYS A 64 -10.50 7.11 3.28
C LYS A 64 -9.23 7.36 4.07
N ARG A 65 -9.27 8.32 5.00
CA ARG A 65 -8.19 8.56 5.94
C ARG A 65 -8.25 7.51 7.06
N VAL A 66 -7.13 6.86 7.32
CA VAL A 66 -6.99 5.80 8.33
C VAL A 66 -5.81 6.13 9.23
N ILE A 67 -5.94 5.81 10.51
CA ILE A 67 -4.89 5.92 11.51
C ILE A 67 -4.74 4.57 12.23
N ALA A 68 -3.52 4.11 12.41
CA ALA A 68 -3.17 3.03 13.31
C ALA A 68 -2.49 3.62 14.54
N ILE A 69 -2.82 3.10 15.70
CA ILE A 69 -2.36 3.63 17.00
C ILE A 69 -1.91 2.46 17.87
N ASN A 70 -0.77 2.60 18.53
CA ASN A 70 -0.37 1.70 19.58
C ASN A 70 -1.15 2.08 20.87
N VAL A 71 -2.11 1.25 21.24
CA VAL A 71 -3.07 1.61 22.31
C VAL A 71 -2.55 1.38 23.74
N ASP A 72 -1.60 0.48 23.93
CA ASP A 72 -1.14 0.07 25.26
C ASP A 72 0.37 -0.20 25.36
N GLY A 73 1.13 0.05 24.30
CA GLY A 73 2.56 -0.26 24.19
C GLY A 73 2.85 -1.62 23.56
N LYS A 74 1.82 -2.40 23.22
CA LYS A 74 1.94 -3.74 22.64
C LYS A 74 0.99 -3.99 21.47
N ASN A 75 -0.23 -3.47 21.59
CA ASN A 75 -1.31 -3.72 20.64
C ASN A 75 -1.56 -2.50 19.76
N VAL A 76 -1.74 -2.75 18.48
CA VAL A 76 -2.11 -1.73 17.51
C VAL A 76 -3.57 -1.90 17.14
N GLN A 77 -4.28 -0.79 17.09
CA GLN A 77 -5.65 -0.70 16.57
C GLN A 77 -5.71 0.34 15.46
N ALA A 78 -6.60 0.13 14.50
CA ALA A 78 -6.81 1.05 13.40
C ALA A 78 -8.22 1.65 13.46
N TYR A 79 -8.35 2.90 13.01
CA TYR A 79 -9.60 3.65 13.01
C TYR A 79 -9.70 4.53 11.75
N TYR A 80 -10.90 4.99 11.44
CA TYR A 80 -11.04 6.12 10.53
C TYR A 80 -10.44 7.37 11.19
N ASN A 81 -9.62 8.09 10.45
CA ASN A 81 -9.03 9.34 10.95
C ASN A 81 -10.00 10.51 10.77
N THR A 82 -10.91 10.69 11.71
CA THR A 82 -11.93 11.75 11.73
C THR A 82 -11.47 13.02 12.45
N ASN A 83 -10.40 12.94 13.25
CA ASN A 83 -9.90 14.02 14.10
C ASN A 83 -8.87 14.93 13.42
N ASP A 84 -8.85 14.99 12.08
CA ASP A 84 -7.98 15.87 11.28
C ASP A 84 -6.47 15.79 11.56
N ILE A 85 -5.99 14.66 12.13
CA ILE A 85 -4.55 14.41 12.18
C ILE A 85 -4.05 14.39 10.73
N ASP A 86 -3.20 15.35 10.40
CA ASP A 86 -2.75 15.57 9.04
C ASP A 86 -1.98 14.35 8.53
N TYR A 87 -2.47 13.76 7.46
CA TYR A 87 -1.76 12.67 6.76
C TYR A 87 -0.39 13.11 6.22
N ARG A 88 -0.09 14.42 6.18
CA ARG A 88 1.20 14.98 5.81
C ARG A 88 2.23 14.84 6.93
N THR A 89 1.75 14.65 8.16
CA THR A 89 2.57 14.27 9.30
C THR A 89 2.26 12.81 9.61
N PRO A 90 2.89 11.86 8.89
CA PRO A 90 2.44 10.47 8.87
C PRO A 90 2.70 9.72 10.17
N ALA A 91 3.45 10.30 11.09
CA ALA A 91 3.77 9.70 12.38
C ALA A 91 3.79 10.73 13.49
N GLY A 92 3.59 10.28 14.72
CA GLY A 92 3.64 11.10 15.92
C GLY A 92 3.15 10.32 17.12
N THR A 93 3.00 11.03 18.23
CA THR A 93 2.44 10.48 19.48
C THR A 93 1.26 11.35 19.89
N ILE A 94 0.14 10.71 20.21
CA ILE A 94 -1.07 11.38 20.71
C ILE A 94 -1.29 11.07 22.18
N THR A 95 -1.86 12.05 22.89
CA THR A 95 -2.36 11.82 24.25
C THR A 95 -3.67 11.05 24.13
N TYR A 96 -3.67 9.83 24.62
CA TYR A 96 -4.68 8.80 24.35
C TYR A 96 -6.08 9.06 24.93
N ASP A 97 -6.24 10.06 25.79
CA ASP A 97 -7.46 10.23 26.62
C ASP A 97 -8.77 10.56 25.87
N GLY A 98 -8.81 10.41 24.56
CA GLY A 98 -10.02 10.75 23.79
C GLY A 98 -10.27 9.96 22.49
N TRP A 99 -9.32 9.15 22.05
CA TRP A 99 -9.43 8.54 20.73
C TRP A 99 -10.27 7.25 20.67
N ALA A 100 -10.15 6.42 21.69
CA ALA A 100 -10.71 5.07 21.66
C ALA A 100 -12.16 4.96 22.14
N THR A 101 -12.82 6.08 22.49
CA THR A 101 -14.11 6.00 23.16
C THR A 101 -15.33 6.19 22.26
N THR A 102 -15.17 6.57 21.00
CA THR A 102 -16.31 6.95 20.15
C THR A 102 -16.40 6.24 18.79
N GLU A 103 -15.37 5.53 18.36
CA GLU A 103 -15.37 4.87 17.04
C GLU A 103 -15.08 3.38 17.17
N GLU A 104 -15.80 2.56 16.41
CA GLU A 104 -15.50 1.15 16.29
C GLU A 104 -14.16 0.98 15.54
N PRO A 105 -13.24 0.13 16.05
CA PRO A 105 -11.98 -0.13 15.39
C PRO A 105 -12.20 -0.84 14.06
N LEU A 106 -11.37 -0.52 13.09
CA LEU A 106 -11.26 -1.28 11.85
C LEU A 106 -10.57 -2.63 12.13
N HIS A 107 -10.81 -3.61 11.27
CA HIS A 107 -10.07 -4.85 11.34
C HIS A 107 -8.59 -4.60 11.06
N CYS A 108 -7.76 -5.02 12.01
CA CYS A 108 -6.33 -4.76 12.02
C CYS A 108 -5.59 -6.00 12.53
N GLU A 109 -4.57 -6.44 11.81
CA GLU A 109 -3.70 -7.54 12.21
C GLU A 109 -2.23 -7.16 12.07
N VAL A 110 -1.39 -7.65 12.97
CA VAL A 110 0.07 -7.52 12.85
C VAL A 110 0.64 -8.88 12.45
N LYS A 111 1.20 -8.96 11.25
CA LYS A 111 1.65 -10.20 10.62
C LYS A 111 2.94 -9.97 9.82
N HIS A 112 3.55 -11.05 9.36
CA HIS A 112 4.65 -11.04 8.41
C HIS A 112 5.81 -10.12 8.85
N GLY A 113 6.42 -10.44 9.99
CA GLY A 113 7.58 -9.71 10.50
C GLY A 113 7.27 -8.34 11.11
N GLY A 114 6.01 -8.10 11.52
CA GLY A 114 5.63 -6.85 12.18
C GLY A 114 4.89 -5.85 11.30
N MET A 115 4.47 -6.25 10.10
CA MET A 115 3.60 -5.42 9.25
C MET A 115 2.20 -5.30 9.84
N VAL A 116 1.72 -4.08 9.92
CA VAL A 116 0.34 -3.74 10.34
C VAL A 116 -0.54 -3.73 9.10
N TRP A 117 -1.51 -4.64 9.08
CA TRP A 117 -2.48 -4.79 8.00
C TRP A 117 -3.84 -4.29 8.45
N VAL A 118 -4.53 -3.57 7.56
CA VAL A 118 -5.84 -3.00 7.83
C VAL A 118 -6.77 -3.27 6.65
N THR A 119 -8.02 -3.59 6.93
CA THR A 119 -9.08 -3.62 5.91
C THR A 119 -10.23 -2.70 6.31
N LEU A 120 -10.88 -2.11 5.31
CA LEU A 120 -12.10 -1.33 5.50
C LEU A 120 -13.36 -2.18 5.36
N ASP A 121 -13.23 -3.49 5.08
CA ASP A 121 -14.36 -4.40 5.08
C ASP A 121 -14.85 -4.59 6.53
N PRO A 122 -16.11 -4.28 6.83
CA PRO A 122 -16.64 -4.48 8.18
C PRO A 122 -16.81 -5.96 8.54
N ASN A 123 -16.74 -6.86 7.57
CA ASN A 123 -16.93 -8.31 7.76
C ASN A 123 -15.94 -9.10 6.89
N PRO A 124 -14.62 -8.98 7.13
CA PRO A 124 -13.64 -9.72 6.35
C PRO A 124 -13.83 -11.22 6.57
N THR A 125 -13.90 -11.98 5.49
CA THR A 125 -14.10 -13.42 5.51
C THR A 125 -12.82 -14.22 5.66
N GLN A 126 -11.67 -13.57 5.54
CA GLN A 126 -10.34 -14.16 5.61
C GLN A 126 -9.45 -13.33 6.53
N SER A 127 -8.61 -13.98 7.31
CA SER A 127 -7.48 -13.37 8.00
C SER A 127 -6.43 -12.87 6.99
N VAL A 128 -5.46 -12.08 7.43
CA VAL A 128 -4.31 -11.67 6.59
C VAL A 128 -3.55 -12.89 6.05
N GLU A 129 -3.36 -13.90 6.90
CA GLU A 129 -2.66 -15.15 6.55
C GLU A 129 -3.34 -15.89 5.41
N GLU A 130 -4.66 -16.09 5.55
CA GLU A 130 -5.47 -16.77 4.53
C GLU A 130 -5.55 -15.95 3.23
N TRP A 131 -5.65 -14.63 3.35
CA TRP A 131 -5.74 -13.74 2.19
C TRP A 131 -4.44 -13.68 1.39
N THR A 132 -3.30 -13.67 2.07
CA THR A 132 -1.97 -13.65 1.42
C THR A 132 -1.55 -15.00 0.86
N CYS A 133 -2.24 -16.08 1.30
CA CYS A 133 -2.10 -17.43 0.73
C CYS A 133 -0.63 -17.91 0.66
N GLY A 134 0.16 -17.69 1.71
CA GLY A 134 1.57 -18.08 1.78
C GLY A 134 2.53 -17.19 0.98
N ALA A 135 2.05 -16.12 0.34
CA ALA A 135 2.92 -15.23 -0.44
C ALA A 135 4.03 -14.57 0.39
N PHE A 136 3.84 -14.50 1.71
CA PHE A 136 4.81 -13.93 2.64
C PHE A 136 5.66 -14.96 3.38
N ASP A 137 5.48 -16.24 3.13
CA ASP A 137 6.31 -17.28 3.74
C ASP A 137 7.78 -17.12 3.33
N CYS A 138 8.03 -16.71 2.09
CA CYS A 138 9.36 -16.39 1.61
C CYS A 138 10.01 -15.21 2.36
N ILE A 139 9.23 -14.28 2.88
CA ILE A 139 9.74 -13.20 3.73
C ILE A 139 10.09 -13.74 5.11
N ALA A 140 9.23 -14.57 5.69
CA ALA A 140 9.49 -15.22 6.96
C ALA A 140 10.76 -16.08 6.89
N ASP A 141 10.93 -16.86 5.83
CA ASP A 141 12.13 -17.65 5.58
C ASP A 141 13.40 -16.80 5.43
N ALA A 142 13.29 -15.63 4.80
CA ALA A 142 14.43 -14.73 4.59
C ALA A 142 14.84 -13.96 5.86
N ILE A 143 13.88 -13.68 6.74
CA ILE A 143 14.08 -12.95 7.99
C ILE A 143 14.52 -13.91 9.10
N ASP A 144 14.18 -15.20 8.95
CA ASP A 144 14.33 -16.23 9.99
C ASP A 144 13.59 -15.78 11.27
N THR A 145 14.29 -15.62 12.36
CA THR A 145 13.71 -15.19 13.65
C THR A 145 14.11 -13.76 14.04
N GLU A 146 14.73 -13.03 13.13
CA GLU A 146 15.22 -11.68 13.38
C GLU A 146 14.05 -10.68 13.52
N GLU A 147 14.14 -9.78 14.50
CA GLU A 147 13.23 -8.67 14.61
C GLU A 147 13.58 -7.60 13.58
N LEU A 148 12.62 -7.26 12.74
CA LEU A 148 12.79 -6.19 11.75
C LEU A 148 12.49 -4.82 12.34
N GLU A 149 13.25 -3.84 11.87
CA GLU A 149 13.05 -2.43 12.20
C GLU A 149 13.05 -1.59 10.92
N VAL A 150 12.11 -0.66 10.81
CA VAL A 150 12.12 0.32 9.71
C VAL A 150 13.26 1.30 9.93
N PHE A 151 14.27 1.21 9.08
CA PHE A 151 15.43 2.10 9.10
C PHE A 151 15.18 3.39 8.32
N HIS A 152 14.49 3.29 7.19
CA HIS A 152 14.21 4.41 6.31
C HIS A 152 12.81 4.30 5.72
N TYR A 153 12.11 5.41 5.62
CA TYR A 153 10.80 5.49 4.99
C TYR A 153 10.77 6.62 3.97
N HIS A 154 10.44 6.29 2.75
CA HIS A 154 10.22 7.26 1.69
C HIS A 154 8.83 7.06 1.08
N LYS A 155 8.10 8.15 0.87
CA LYS A 155 6.81 8.14 0.20
C LYS A 155 6.79 9.18 -0.91
N ALA A 156 6.49 8.74 -2.11
CA ALA A 156 6.25 9.61 -3.25
C ALA A 156 4.81 9.46 -3.75
N ILE A 157 4.25 10.56 -4.21
CA ILE A 157 2.98 10.54 -4.95
C ILE A 157 3.35 10.68 -6.42
N ILE A 158 2.96 9.68 -7.21
CA ILE A 158 3.20 9.66 -8.65
C ILE A 158 1.84 9.87 -9.32
N ASP A 159 1.77 10.83 -10.22
CA ASP A 159 0.53 11.14 -10.97
C ASP A 159 0.33 10.14 -12.10
N THR A 160 -0.05 8.92 -11.72
CA THR A 160 -0.29 7.81 -12.64
C THR A 160 -1.33 6.84 -12.09
N ASN A 161 -1.87 6.00 -12.97
CA ASN A 161 -2.77 4.93 -12.56
C ASN A 161 -1.96 3.73 -12.04
N TYR A 162 -2.35 3.16 -10.90
CA TYR A 162 -1.66 2.02 -10.27
C TYR A 162 -1.55 0.79 -11.20
N LYS A 163 -2.49 0.60 -12.12
CA LYS A 163 -2.45 -0.50 -13.09
C LYS A 163 -1.25 -0.40 -14.04
N LEU A 164 -0.83 0.82 -14.38
CA LEU A 164 0.41 1.00 -15.17
C LEU A 164 1.64 0.55 -14.40
N TRP A 165 1.66 0.73 -13.07
CA TRP A 165 2.72 0.17 -12.23
C TRP A 165 2.73 -1.37 -12.29
N HIS A 166 1.56 -1.99 -12.19
CA HIS A 166 1.44 -3.44 -12.32
C HIS A 166 1.89 -3.95 -13.68
N ASP A 167 1.44 -3.31 -14.74
CA ASP A 167 1.81 -3.70 -16.11
C ASP A 167 3.33 -3.62 -16.31
N THR A 168 3.95 -2.54 -15.84
CA THR A 168 5.41 -2.36 -15.94
C THR A 168 6.17 -3.45 -15.16
N ASN A 169 5.72 -3.81 -13.95
CA ASN A 169 6.39 -4.85 -13.16
C ASN A 169 6.10 -6.28 -13.65
N SER A 170 5.07 -6.47 -14.45
CA SER A 170 4.69 -7.78 -15.00
C SER A 170 5.26 -8.04 -16.39
N GLU A 171 5.94 -7.07 -16.98
CA GLU A 171 6.55 -7.20 -18.29
C GLU A 171 7.84 -8.03 -18.25
N PHE A 172 7.94 -9.02 -19.13
CA PHE A 172 9.18 -9.78 -19.31
C PHE A 172 10.40 -8.88 -19.67
N TYR A 173 10.16 -7.84 -20.44
CA TYR A 173 11.23 -6.92 -20.88
C TYR A 173 11.74 -6.00 -19.78
N HIS A 174 10.99 -5.79 -18.72
CA HIS A 174 11.39 -4.90 -17.61
C HIS A 174 12.70 -5.38 -16.97
N ASP A 175 12.75 -6.63 -16.53
CA ASP A 175 13.95 -7.23 -15.91
C ASP A 175 15.11 -7.31 -16.91
N PHE A 176 14.81 -7.62 -18.16
CA PHE A 176 15.83 -7.64 -19.22
C PHE A 176 16.46 -6.27 -19.44
N MET A 177 15.67 -5.20 -19.43
CA MET A 177 16.19 -3.83 -19.59
C MET A 177 17.03 -3.39 -18.40
N HIS A 178 16.65 -3.75 -17.18
CA HIS A 178 17.48 -3.51 -16.01
C HIS A 178 18.81 -4.25 -16.07
N TYR A 179 18.80 -5.52 -16.46
CA TYR A 179 20.01 -6.30 -16.68
C TYR A 179 20.89 -5.68 -17.75
N PHE A 180 20.31 -5.35 -18.90
CA PHE A 180 21.04 -4.73 -20.01
C PHE A 180 21.68 -3.40 -19.61
N ASN A 181 20.96 -2.53 -18.93
CA ASN A 181 21.46 -1.24 -18.48
C ASN A 181 22.62 -1.41 -17.50
N ARG A 182 22.54 -2.39 -16.60
CA ARG A 182 23.62 -2.69 -15.65
C ARG A 182 24.88 -3.18 -16.37
N VAL A 183 24.75 -4.10 -17.30
CA VAL A 183 25.90 -4.70 -18.03
C VAL A 183 26.54 -3.69 -18.98
N SER A 184 25.75 -2.81 -19.61
CA SER A 184 26.25 -1.79 -20.53
C SER A 184 26.88 -0.56 -19.84
N GLY A 185 26.72 -0.42 -18.52
CA GLY A 185 27.11 0.77 -17.76
C GLY A 185 26.30 2.03 -18.11
N PHE A 186 25.20 1.90 -18.85
CA PHE A 186 24.39 3.03 -19.27
C PHE A 186 23.83 3.85 -18.11
N ASN A 187 23.41 3.17 -17.05
CA ASN A 187 22.91 3.86 -15.85
C ASN A 187 23.98 4.68 -15.17
N ASP A 188 25.19 4.13 -14.99
CA ASP A 188 26.28 4.82 -14.33
C ASP A 188 26.66 6.09 -15.10
N GLU A 189 26.72 5.99 -16.41
CA GLU A 189 27.02 7.14 -17.27
C GLU A 189 25.92 8.22 -17.22
N TYR A 190 24.64 7.79 -17.22
CA TYR A 190 23.51 8.69 -17.13
C TYR A 190 23.48 9.45 -15.80
N PHE A 191 23.63 8.77 -14.69
CA PHE A 191 23.61 9.39 -13.36
C PHE A 191 24.85 10.27 -13.12
N ALA A 192 26.01 9.86 -13.57
CA ALA A 192 27.22 10.69 -13.51
C ALA A 192 27.04 12.01 -14.25
N ARG A 193 26.42 11.99 -15.43
CA ARG A 193 26.15 13.19 -16.21
C ARG A 193 25.11 14.11 -15.56
N LYS A 194 24.19 13.57 -14.78
CA LYS A 194 23.11 14.33 -14.14
C LYS A 194 23.45 14.80 -12.73
N ASN A 195 24.63 14.43 -12.20
CA ASN A 195 24.98 14.69 -10.79
C ASN A 195 23.90 14.25 -9.80
N ILE A 196 23.18 13.21 -10.12
CA ILE A 196 22.17 12.65 -9.25
C ILE A 196 22.89 11.68 -8.30
N PRO A 197 22.89 11.91 -6.99
CA PRO A 197 23.47 10.96 -6.06
C PRO A 197 22.70 9.63 -6.16
N PHE A 198 23.44 8.53 -6.29
CA PHE A 198 22.87 7.21 -6.05
C PHE A 198 22.59 7.12 -4.55
N ASP A 199 21.36 7.23 -4.16
CA ASP A 199 20.93 6.78 -2.85
C ASP A 199 20.92 5.25 -2.88
N ASN A 200 21.94 4.66 -2.26
CA ASN A 200 22.02 3.23 -2.01
C ASN A 200 21.00 2.83 -0.96
#